data_3bc584a7b9b47b3bc7ff04811fb417e2
#
_entry.id   3bc584a7b9b47b3bc7ff04811fb417e2
#
_cell.length_a   1.000
_cell.length_b   1.000
_cell.length_c   1.000
_cell.angle_alpha   90.00
_cell.angle_beta   90.00
_cell.angle_gamma   90.00
#
_symmetry.space_group_name_H-M   'P 1'
#
loop_
_entity.id
_entity.type
_entity.pdbx_description
1 polymer ?
#
loop_
_entity_poly.entity_id
_entity_poly.type
_entity_poly.pdbx_seq_one_letter_code
_entity_poly.pdbx_strand_id
1 'polypeptide(L)'
;MAKIQRPLQLSSRRGFIGGVASVSAVAALAGTLASCSSSDEPIEFRYGVASGDPLSDRVILWTHAKPIVGEGSISLQYEVASDINFTSIVSSGEVMSTLDTGFTVKVDALGLSPGKTYFYRFRRGDDRSPVGTTRTLPDTSASEVRFAVFSCSNYPAGFFNVYAEAAKSDAQYAIHLGDYIYEYASTGYASDQAAKLGRVSDPLNEILSLADYRKRYAQYRSDADLQALHAKMPMIAVWDDHEIANDAWKDGAENHDPIKEGTWAARKTAALAAYHEWMPIRSAADRSIIYRSFDFGNLLSLHMLDTRLVGRDQQIPIEDLAGLSGAAKQASATASFSAPTRQLLGSSQANWLNSQMAASKATWQVLGQQVLMARMEFPVSVLAALNPSDTSAEAQAAGSKAVSDYLTAKATPAALRTPMQLALMDPKTNPKLGYNLDAWDGYIVARESLLGAAAQLGKKLISLAGDTHNAWHSKLSLMGLANPAMAGMKVGEEFATSSVSSPGIESYLSLPPEQIKGIFEGVVDDLRWMDPSRRGYLKMIFTANEARGEWYFVSTVSEKNYSVSLGKTASFGSA
;
A
#
# COMPACT_ATOMS: atom_id res chain seq x y z
N MET A 1 -22.45 47.36 -30.35
CA MET A 1 -23.08 48.59 -29.85
C MET A 1 -23.11 48.51 -28.34
N ALA A 2 -22.41 49.44 -27.74
CA ALA A 2 -22.59 50.25 -26.53
C ALA A 2 -22.61 49.43 -25.23
N LYS A 3 -21.53 49.44 -24.42
CA LYS A 3 -20.95 50.45 -23.50
C LYS A 3 -21.95 50.98 -22.46
N ILE A 4 -21.62 50.78 -21.16
CA ILE A 4 -21.19 51.83 -20.17
C ILE A 4 -21.06 51.11 -18.82
N GLN A 5 -19.93 50.90 -18.20
CA GLN A 5 -19.06 51.70 -17.30
C GLN A 5 -19.67 52.06 -15.93
N ARG A 6 -19.02 51.54 -14.93
CA ARG A 6 -18.60 51.87 -13.55
C ARG A 6 -18.98 53.27 -12.99
N PRO A 7 -18.83 53.59 -11.65
CA PRO A 7 -17.61 53.36 -10.88
C PRO A 7 -17.75 53.05 -9.37
N LEU A 8 -16.58 52.74 -8.79
CA LEU A 8 -16.16 52.70 -7.39
C LEU A 8 -16.45 54.00 -6.61
N GLN A 9 -16.64 53.86 -5.28
CA GLN A 9 -16.02 54.81 -4.34
C GLN A 9 -15.80 54.23 -2.95
N LEU A 10 -14.56 54.38 -2.49
CA LEU A 10 -14.01 54.20 -1.15
C LEU A 10 -14.24 55.49 -0.31
N SER A 11 -14.40 55.33 1.04
CA SER A 11 -13.84 56.24 2.08
C SER A 11 -14.30 55.74 3.45
N SER A 12 -13.47 55.48 4.31
CA SER A 12 -12.40 56.02 5.17
C SER A 12 -12.91 56.51 6.52
N ARG A 13 -12.43 55.82 7.53
CA ARG A 13 -11.86 56.22 8.84
C ARG A 13 -12.44 57.35 9.68
N ARG A 14 -12.43 57.07 11.02
CA ARG A 14 -12.29 57.96 12.21
C ARG A 14 -13.59 58.64 12.66
N GLY A 15 -13.89 58.64 13.92
CA GLY A 15 -13.23 58.62 15.19
C GLY A 15 -14.16 59.15 16.28
N PHE A 16 -13.78 58.94 17.47
CA PHE A 16 -13.76 59.82 18.63
C PHE A 16 -14.74 59.54 19.78
N ILE A 17 -14.18 59.03 20.86
CA ILE A 17 -14.14 59.33 22.30
C ILE A 17 -15.26 60.23 22.89
N GLY A 18 -15.80 59.71 23.99
CA GLY A 18 -16.04 60.54 25.16
C GLY A 18 -17.40 60.40 25.85
N GLY A 19 -17.37 60.09 27.15
CA GLY A 19 -18.51 60.33 27.99
C GLY A 19 -18.60 59.47 29.26
N VAL A 20 -18.10 60.00 30.34
CA VAL A 20 -17.89 59.50 31.67
C VAL A 20 -19.18 59.35 32.49
N ALA A 21 -19.25 58.26 33.29
CA ALA A 21 -19.76 58.03 34.63
C ALA A 21 -21.23 58.30 34.98
N SER A 22 -21.84 57.27 35.57
CA SER A 22 -22.55 57.39 36.87
C SER A 22 -22.70 56.02 37.51
N VAL A 23 -22.32 55.95 38.79
CA VAL A 23 -22.35 54.85 39.72
C VAL A 23 -23.78 54.57 40.18
N SER A 24 -24.20 53.31 40.18
CA SER A 24 -25.22 52.82 41.12
C SER A 24 -24.93 51.33 41.43
N ALA A 25 -24.61 51.07 42.69
CA ALA A 25 -24.39 49.75 43.22
C ALA A 25 -25.72 48.97 43.32
N VAL A 26 -25.76 47.80 42.73
CA VAL A 26 -26.71 46.75 43.05
C VAL A 26 -25.90 45.49 43.35
N ALA A 27 -26.01 45.02 44.60
CA ALA A 27 -25.40 43.77 45.02
C ALA A 27 -25.98 42.63 44.18
N ALA A 28 -25.20 42.07 43.31
CA ALA A 28 -25.52 40.83 42.60
C ALA A 28 -24.91 39.67 43.39
N LEU A 29 -25.73 38.73 43.82
CA LEU A 29 -25.29 37.38 44.11
C LEU A 29 -24.58 36.84 42.84
N ALA A 30 -23.29 36.85 42.87
CA ALA A 30 -22.49 36.07 41.96
C ALA A 30 -22.60 34.61 42.39
N GLY A 31 -23.62 33.93 41.89
CA GLY A 31 -23.55 32.48 41.73
C GLY A 31 -22.38 32.19 40.80
N THR A 32 -21.29 31.71 41.35
CA THR A 32 -20.24 31.03 40.61
C THR A 32 -20.90 29.83 39.93
N LEU A 33 -21.31 30.01 38.68
CA LEU A 33 -21.41 28.87 37.77
C LEU A 33 -19.98 28.37 37.60
N ALA A 34 -19.54 27.55 38.58
CA ALA A 34 -18.49 26.61 38.29
C ALA A 34 -19.02 25.79 37.12
N SER A 35 -18.51 26.08 35.94
CA SER A 35 -18.58 25.16 34.82
C SER A 35 -17.88 23.90 35.32
N CYS A 36 -18.63 23.01 35.95
CA CYS A 36 -18.24 21.62 36.01
C CYS A 36 -18.14 21.18 34.57
N SER A 37 -16.94 21.17 34.02
CA SER A 37 -16.64 20.35 32.86
C SER A 37 -17.02 18.94 33.27
N SER A 38 -18.19 18.46 32.85
CA SER A 38 -18.64 17.12 33.13
C SER A 38 -17.60 16.15 32.51
N SER A 39 -16.73 15.61 33.39
CA SER A 39 -15.82 14.51 33.07
C SER A 39 -16.57 13.23 32.73
N ASP A 40 -17.89 13.26 32.65
CA ASP A 40 -18.78 12.09 32.71
C ASP A 40 -19.61 11.87 31.42
N GLU A 41 -19.38 12.62 30.33
CA GLU A 41 -20.02 12.24 29.07
C GLU A 41 -19.37 10.96 28.52
N PRO A 42 -20.17 9.88 28.32
CA PRO A 42 -19.63 8.62 27.82
C PRO A 42 -19.05 8.78 26.42
N ILE A 43 -17.99 8.05 26.16
CA ILE A 43 -17.26 8.07 24.87
C ILE A 43 -17.33 6.71 24.17
N GLU A 44 -17.21 6.74 22.84
CA GLU A 44 -17.21 5.55 22.02
C GLU A 44 -15.83 5.34 21.38
N PHE A 45 -15.28 4.14 21.53
CA PHE A 45 -14.07 3.65 20.82
C PHE A 45 -14.45 2.75 19.64
N ARG A 46 -15.25 3.27 18.72
CA ARG A 46 -15.96 2.50 17.68
C ARG A 46 -15.05 1.73 16.75
N TYR A 47 -13.86 2.26 16.45
CA TYR A 47 -12.96 1.71 15.44
C TYR A 47 -11.75 1.00 16.05
N GLY A 48 -11.87 0.60 17.32
CA GLY A 48 -10.86 -0.17 18.03
C GLY A 48 -9.57 0.62 18.29
N VAL A 49 -8.48 -0.11 18.39
CA VAL A 49 -7.13 0.43 18.60
C VAL A 49 -6.18 -0.10 17.54
N ALA A 50 -5.08 0.62 17.32
CA ALA A 50 -4.00 0.18 16.45
C ALA A 50 -2.65 0.67 16.97
N SER A 51 -1.58 -0.03 16.61
CA SER A 51 -0.23 0.48 16.78
C SER A 51 0.55 0.34 15.47
N GLY A 52 1.61 1.14 15.31
CA GLY A 52 2.43 1.05 14.11
C GLY A 52 3.73 1.83 14.21
N ASP A 53 4.49 1.80 13.12
CA ASP A 53 5.80 2.42 12.98
C ASP A 53 6.67 2.28 14.24
N PRO A 54 6.90 1.03 14.70
CA PRO A 54 7.70 0.78 15.88
C PRO A 54 9.15 1.21 15.66
N LEU A 55 9.77 1.76 16.70
CA LEU A 55 11.21 1.93 16.83
C LEU A 55 11.71 1.10 18.02
N SER A 56 12.99 1.14 18.29
CA SER A 56 13.57 0.36 19.40
C SER A 56 13.09 0.82 20.79
N ASP A 57 12.69 2.09 20.91
CA ASP A 57 12.33 2.74 22.18
C ASP A 57 10.92 3.33 22.22
N ARG A 58 10.13 3.16 21.15
CA ARG A 58 8.81 3.79 21.01
C ARG A 58 7.93 3.15 19.95
N VAL A 59 6.64 3.48 19.95
CA VAL A 59 5.67 3.01 18.96
C VAL A 59 4.53 4.03 18.82
N ILE A 60 3.99 4.17 17.62
CA ILE A 60 2.75 4.93 17.43
C ILE A 60 1.57 4.10 17.94
N LEU A 61 0.76 4.70 18.81
CA LEU A 61 -0.54 4.17 19.22
C LEU A 61 -1.65 5.01 18.59
N TRP A 62 -2.73 4.38 18.21
CA TRP A 62 -3.88 5.00 17.54
C TRP A 62 -5.18 4.50 18.12
N THR A 63 -6.15 5.41 18.21
CA THR A 63 -7.57 5.09 18.41
C THR A 63 -8.45 6.18 17.79
N HIS A 64 -9.75 5.92 17.74
CA HIS A 64 -10.78 6.92 17.49
C HIS A 64 -11.68 6.98 18.70
N ALA A 65 -11.84 8.15 19.28
CA ALA A 65 -12.66 8.35 20.47
C ALA A 65 -13.54 9.59 20.29
N LYS A 66 -14.84 9.39 20.26
CA LYS A 66 -15.84 10.45 20.05
C LYS A 66 -16.79 10.52 21.24
N PRO A 67 -17.26 11.74 21.68
CA PRO A 67 -18.39 11.85 22.59
C PRO A 67 -19.62 11.19 21.97
N ILE A 68 -20.42 10.49 22.78
CA ILE A 68 -21.71 9.93 22.31
C ILE A 68 -22.68 11.07 22.03
N VAL A 69 -22.58 12.17 22.77
CA VAL A 69 -23.40 13.37 22.59
C VAL A 69 -22.50 14.58 22.35
N GLY A 70 -22.80 15.35 21.30
CA GLY A 70 -22.06 16.56 20.95
C GLY A 70 -20.77 16.29 20.15
N GLU A 71 -19.97 17.33 19.99
CA GLU A 71 -18.71 17.34 19.21
C GLU A 71 -17.57 18.02 19.96
N GLY A 72 -17.65 18.04 21.29
CA GLY A 72 -16.61 18.61 22.15
C GLY A 72 -15.30 17.83 22.09
N SER A 73 -14.19 18.53 22.34
CA SER A 73 -12.88 17.88 22.49
C SER A 73 -12.83 17.03 23.75
N ILE A 74 -12.14 15.88 23.67
CA ILE A 74 -12.03 14.92 24.76
C ILE A 74 -10.56 14.77 25.15
N SER A 75 -10.24 14.88 26.45
CA SER A 75 -8.96 14.43 26.99
C SER A 75 -9.03 12.93 27.26
N LEU A 76 -8.09 12.18 26.70
CA LEU A 76 -7.90 10.75 26.91
C LEU A 76 -6.56 10.51 27.60
N GLN A 77 -6.52 9.49 28.45
CA GLN A 77 -5.28 8.93 28.95
C GLN A 77 -4.91 7.69 28.13
N TYR A 78 -3.65 7.60 27.66
CA TYR A 78 -3.10 6.37 27.14
C TYR A 78 -2.24 5.66 28.19
N GLU A 79 -2.23 4.34 28.16
CA GLU A 79 -1.44 3.50 29.04
C GLU A 79 -0.75 2.40 28.21
N VAL A 80 0.55 2.19 28.45
CA VAL A 80 1.33 1.08 27.93
C VAL A 80 1.88 0.28 29.10
N ALA A 81 1.63 -1.03 29.12
CA ALA A 81 2.04 -1.92 30.19
C ALA A 81 2.86 -3.11 29.66
N SER A 82 3.70 -3.66 30.54
CA SER A 82 4.41 -4.91 30.25
C SER A 82 3.57 -6.17 30.46
N ASP A 83 2.38 -6.02 31.06
CA ASP A 83 1.44 -7.11 31.31
C ASP A 83 0.00 -6.74 30.90
N ILE A 84 -0.80 -7.75 30.53
CA ILE A 84 -2.16 -7.57 30.03
C ILE A 84 -3.14 -7.01 31.07
N ASN A 85 -2.84 -7.14 32.35
CA ASN A 85 -3.68 -6.66 33.44
C ASN A 85 -3.37 -5.20 33.81
N PHE A 86 -2.37 -4.59 33.16
CA PHE A 86 -1.93 -3.21 33.41
C PHE A 86 -1.49 -2.99 34.88
N THR A 87 -0.85 -3.99 35.46
CA THR A 87 -0.26 -3.86 36.81
C THR A 87 1.11 -3.17 36.78
N SER A 88 1.79 -3.22 35.65
CA SER A 88 3.12 -2.65 35.42
C SER A 88 3.10 -1.69 34.24
N ILE A 89 2.62 -0.45 34.49
CA ILE A 89 2.61 0.62 33.47
C ILE A 89 4.06 1.09 33.23
N VAL A 90 4.47 1.10 31.95
CA VAL A 90 5.80 1.52 31.53
C VAL A 90 5.80 2.88 30.83
N SER A 91 4.69 3.28 30.24
CA SER A 91 4.50 4.59 29.62
C SER A 91 3.04 4.99 29.72
N SER A 92 2.77 6.27 29.97
CA SER A 92 1.41 6.83 30.01
C SER A 92 1.46 8.33 29.77
N GLY A 93 0.32 8.91 29.42
CA GLY A 93 0.18 10.35 29.22
C GLY A 93 -1.22 10.72 28.79
N GLU A 94 -1.44 12.00 28.53
CA GLU A 94 -2.71 12.54 28.06
C GLU A 94 -2.63 12.95 26.59
N VAL A 95 -3.76 12.86 25.90
CA VAL A 95 -3.90 13.26 24.50
C VAL A 95 -5.33 13.74 24.23
N MET A 96 -5.45 14.73 23.35
CA MET A 96 -6.75 15.28 22.97
C MET A 96 -7.30 14.58 21.73
N SER A 97 -8.56 14.20 21.77
CA SER A 97 -9.39 13.85 20.62
C SER A 97 -10.25 15.04 20.22
N THR A 98 -10.18 15.46 18.96
CA THR A 98 -10.82 16.68 18.48
C THR A 98 -11.54 16.47 17.14
N LEU A 99 -12.53 17.33 16.86
CA LEU A 99 -13.24 17.35 15.59
C LEU A 99 -12.29 17.63 14.40
N ASP A 100 -11.24 18.44 14.62
CA ASP A 100 -10.28 18.80 13.56
C ASP A 100 -9.60 17.57 12.94
N THR A 101 -9.31 16.55 13.75
CA THR A 101 -8.75 15.27 13.30
C THR A 101 -9.82 14.19 13.08
N GLY A 102 -11.10 14.57 13.00
CA GLY A 102 -12.20 13.61 12.92
C GLY A 102 -12.24 12.66 14.09
N PHE A 103 -11.85 13.11 15.29
CA PHE A 103 -11.75 12.32 16.52
C PHE A 103 -10.76 11.15 16.48
N THR A 104 -9.85 11.12 15.52
CA THR A 104 -8.70 10.20 15.54
C THR A 104 -7.61 10.73 16.48
N VAL A 105 -6.94 9.83 17.15
CA VAL A 105 -5.90 10.11 18.14
C VAL A 105 -4.65 9.33 17.80
N LYS A 106 -3.50 9.99 17.78
CA LYS A 106 -2.18 9.35 17.65
C LYS A 106 -1.24 9.81 18.75
N VAL A 107 -0.52 8.86 19.32
CA VAL A 107 0.49 9.07 20.35
C VAL A 107 1.78 8.38 19.95
N ASP A 108 2.91 9.05 20.08
CA ASP A 108 4.22 8.43 20.04
C ASP A 108 4.62 8.02 21.47
N ALA A 109 4.33 6.77 21.83
CA ALA A 109 4.57 6.25 23.17
C ALA A 109 6.06 5.94 23.35
N LEU A 110 6.74 6.75 24.16
CA LEU A 110 8.18 6.72 24.39
C LEU A 110 8.56 5.88 25.62
N GLY A 111 9.86 5.62 25.80
CA GLY A 111 10.41 4.99 27.00
C GLY A 111 10.28 3.47 27.04
N LEU A 112 10.10 2.84 25.89
CA LEU A 112 10.01 1.39 25.75
C LEU A 112 11.40 0.76 25.59
N SER A 113 11.52 -0.53 25.88
CA SER A 113 12.75 -1.29 25.67
C SER A 113 12.74 -2.05 24.34
N PRO A 114 13.89 -2.27 23.69
CA PRO A 114 13.98 -2.95 22.40
C PRO A 114 13.47 -4.39 22.42
N GLY A 115 12.79 -4.80 21.34
CA GLY A 115 12.38 -6.17 21.11
C GLY A 115 11.32 -6.73 22.06
N LYS A 116 10.65 -5.86 22.83
CA LYS A 116 9.66 -6.25 23.84
C LYS A 116 8.25 -6.15 23.31
N THR A 117 7.39 -7.03 23.80
CA THR A 117 5.94 -6.97 23.60
C THR A 117 5.32 -6.19 24.74
N TYR A 118 4.37 -5.34 24.39
CA TYR A 118 3.61 -4.50 25.32
C TYR A 118 2.12 -4.58 25.03
N PHE A 119 1.32 -4.22 26.04
CA PHE A 119 -0.13 -4.06 25.96
C PHE A 119 -0.45 -2.57 26.10
N TYR A 120 -1.45 -2.09 25.38
CA TYR A 120 -1.82 -0.68 25.42
C TYR A 120 -3.34 -0.50 25.35
N ARG A 121 -3.82 0.60 25.90
CA ARG A 121 -5.21 1.02 25.85
C ARG A 121 -5.33 2.52 25.98
N PHE A 122 -6.51 3.03 25.65
CA PHE A 122 -6.92 4.39 25.92
C PHE A 122 -8.08 4.38 26.90
N ARG A 123 -8.19 5.42 27.73
CA ARG A 123 -9.28 5.54 28.69
C ARG A 123 -9.65 6.98 29.01
N ARG A 124 -10.89 7.19 29.49
CA ARG A 124 -11.39 8.39 30.13
C ARG A 124 -12.30 7.96 31.28
N GLY A 125 -11.91 8.25 32.50
CA GLY A 125 -12.63 7.72 33.67
C GLY A 125 -12.70 6.19 33.64
N ASP A 126 -13.92 5.65 33.64
CA ASP A 126 -14.18 4.20 33.54
C ASP A 126 -14.32 3.68 32.11
N ASP A 127 -14.51 4.55 31.12
CA ASP A 127 -14.58 4.18 29.72
C ASP A 127 -13.19 3.74 29.23
N ARG A 128 -13.12 2.59 28.57
CA ARG A 128 -11.87 2.00 28.08
C ARG A 128 -12.01 1.51 26.67
N SER A 129 -10.97 1.74 25.86
CA SER A 129 -10.83 1.08 24.58
C SER A 129 -10.60 -0.43 24.73
N PRO A 130 -10.73 -1.21 23.66
CA PRO A 130 -10.11 -2.53 23.61
C PRO A 130 -8.61 -2.46 23.97
N VAL A 131 -8.06 -3.59 24.46
CA VAL A 131 -6.62 -3.72 24.68
C VAL A 131 -5.95 -4.15 23.38
N GLY A 132 -4.92 -3.40 23.00
CA GLY A 132 -4.04 -3.78 21.89
C GLY A 132 -2.73 -4.36 22.38
N THR A 133 -2.09 -5.18 21.53
CA THR A 133 -0.73 -5.69 21.69
C THR A 133 0.18 -5.00 20.69
N THR A 134 1.35 -4.61 21.14
CA THR A 134 2.36 -3.97 20.28
C THR A 134 3.75 -4.52 20.59
N ARG A 135 4.71 -4.19 19.71
CA ARG A 135 6.10 -4.65 19.88
C ARG A 135 7.05 -3.60 19.34
N THR A 136 8.12 -3.31 20.08
CA THR A 136 9.24 -2.47 19.62
C THR A 136 10.16 -3.24 18.68
N LEU A 137 10.94 -2.51 17.86
CA LEU A 137 11.98 -3.12 17.05
C LEU A 137 13.06 -3.76 17.95
N PRO A 138 13.62 -4.91 17.55
CA PRO A 138 14.69 -5.55 18.28
C PRO A 138 15.99 -4.73 18.18
N ASP A 139 16.90 -5.00 19.09
CA ASP A 139 18.30 -4.57 19.01
C ASP A 139 19.13 -5.49 18.10
N THR A 140 20.45 -5.39 18.19
CA THR A 140 21.40 -6.17 17.38
C THR A 140 21.34 -7.69 17.60
N SER A 141 20.62 -8.16 18.61
CA SER A 141 20.52 -9.59 18.98
C SER A 141 19.40 -10.35 18.24
N ALA A 142 18.68 -9.70 17.32
CA ALA A 142 17.60 -10.36 16.57
C ALA A 142 18.11 -11.55 15.76
N SER A 143 17.60 -12.75 16.07
CA SER A 143 17.90 -13.98 15.35
C SER A 143 16.83 -14.34 14.30
N GLU A 144 15.60 -13.88 14.51
CA GLU A 144 14.47 -14.12 13.64
C GLU A 144 13.46 -12.97 13.71
N VAL A 145 12.86 -12.61 12.56
CA VAL A 145 11.74 -11.66 12.46
C VAL A 145 10.68 -12.22 11.52
N ARG A 146 9.40 -12.10 11.93
CA ARG A 146 8.24 -12.60 11.17
C ARG A 146 7.26 -11.48 10.87
N PHE A 147 6.91 -11.35 9.60
CA PHE A 147 5.93 -10.40 9.10
C PHE A 147 4.71 -11.12 8.52
N ALA A 148 3.53 -10.54 8.69
CA ALA A 148 2.38 -10.80 7.84
C ALA A 148 2.26 -9.63 6.86
N VAL A 149 2.31 -9.91 5.55
CA VAL A 149 2.35 -8.90 4.47
C VAL A 149 1.04 -8.92 3.71
N PHE A 150 0.45 -7.75 3.51
CA PHE A 150 -0.87 -7.55 2.92
C PHE A 150 -0.83 -6.47 1.85
N SER A 151 -1.81 -6.55 0.93
CA SER A 151 -2.21 -5.46 0.03
C SER A 151 -3.68 -5.64 -0.40
N CYS A 152 -4.27 -4.60 -0.97
CA CYS A 152 -5.48 -4.67 -1.80
C CYS A 152 -6.71 -5.23 -1.06
N SER A 153 -7.17 -4.49 -0.05
CA SER A 153 -8.32 -4.84 0.78
C SER A 153 -9.59 -4.12 0.32
N ASN A 154 -10.18 -4.53 -0.81
CA ASN A 154 -11.40 -3.92 -1.32
C ASN A 154 -12.63 -4.38 -0.51
N TYR A 155 -13.24 -3.45 0.26
CA TYR A 155 -14.36 -3.73 1.17
C TYR A 155 -15.60 -4.31 0.46
N PRO A 156 -16.08 -3.77 -0.68
CA PRO A 156 -17.24 -4.32 -1.38
C PRO A 156 -16.99 -5.69 -2.04
N ALA A 157 -15.74 -6.06 -2.29
CA ALA A 157 -15.40 -7.31 -2.98
C ALA A 157 -15.49 -8.55 -2.08
N GLY A 158 -15.47 -8.40 -0.75
CA GLY A 158 -15.53 -9.57 0.13
C GLY A 158 -15.25 -9.27 1.60
N PHE A 159 -15.44 -10.28 2.45
CA PHE A 159 -15.08 -10.24 3.87
C PHE A 159 -13.56 -10.28 4.06
N PHE A 160 -13.09 -9.69 5.15
CA PHE A 160 -11.66 -9.60 5.47
C PHE A 160 -11.15 -10.85 6.21
N ASN A 161 -11.57 -12.04 5.78
CA ASN A 161 -11.16 -13.33 6.33
C ASN A 161 -9.65 -13.49 6.41
N VAL A 162 -8.91 -12.88 5.49
CA VAL A 162 -7.45 -12.88 5.45
C VAL A 162 -6.86 -12.18 6.68
N TYR A 163 -7.43 -11.05 7.09
CA TYR A 163 -7.00 -10.35 8.31
C TYR A 163 -7.34 -11.15 9.57
N ALA A 164 -8.55 -11.76 9.61
CA ALA A 164 -8.94 -12.63 10.71
C ALA A 164 -7.97 -13.81 10.89
N GLU A 165 -7.50 -14.41 9.78
CA GLU A 165 -6.55 -15.52 9.83
C GLU A 165 -5.16 -15.07 10.24
N ALA A 166 -4.67 -13.97 9.67
CA ALA A 166 -3.36 -13.43 10.01
C ALA A 166 -3.27 -12.98 11.49
N ALA A 167 -4.36 -12.50 12.08
CA ALA A 167 -4.43 -12.16 13.50
C ALA A 167 -4.21 -13.36 14.43
N LYS A 168 -4.45 -14.60 13.96
CA LYS A 168 -4.20 -15.85 14.70
C LYS A 168 -2.76 -16.36 14.51
N SER A 169 -2.02 -15.81 13.54
CA SER A 169 -0.66 -16.25 13.22
C SER A 169 0.35 -15.85 14.29
N ASP A 170 1.56 -16.35 14.15
CA ASP A 170 2.72 -16.02 14.97
C ASP A 170 3.55 -14.85 14.40
N ALA A 171 3.01 -14.12 13.42
CA ALA A 171 3.63 -12.89 12.91
C ALA A 171 3.80 -11.85 14.04
N GLN A 172 4.91 -11.15 14.00
CA GLN A 172 5.28 -10.16 15.02
C GLN A 172 4.90 -8.74 14.60
N TYR A 173 4.86 -8.50 13.30
CA TYR A 173 4.58 -7.22 12.67
C TYR A 173 3.72 -7.44 11.43
N ALA A 174 2.83 -6.49 11.14
CA ALA A 174 2.10 -6.42 9.89
C ALA A 174 2.79 -5.43 8.95
N ILE A 175 2.88 -5.77 7.66
CA ILE A 175 3.26 -4.84 6.59
C ILE A 175 2.06 -4.70 5.66
N HIS A 176 1.64 -3.48 5.38
CA HIS A 176 0.59 -3.19 4.39
C HIS A 176 1.18 -2.37 3.25
N LEU A 177 1.14 -2.91 2.04
CA LEU A 177 1.81 -2.36 0.87
C LEU A 177 0.91 -1.44 0.03
N GLY A 178 -0.21 -1.01 0.58
CA GLY A 178 -1.16 -0.11 -0.09
C GLY A 178 -2.47 -0.78 -0.48
N ASP A 179 -3.39 0.03 -1.03
CA ASP A 179 -4.79 -0.35 -1.28
C ASP A 179 -5.48 -0.81 0.02
N TYR A 180 -5.21 -0.09 1.09
CA TYR A 180 -5.91 -0.31 2.36
C TYR A 180 -7.39 0.09 2.26
N ILE A 181 -7.69 1.13 1.46
CA ILE A 181 -9.05 1.51 1.04
C ILE A 181 -9.13 1.60 -0.48
N TYR A 182 -10.34 1.72 -1.03
CA TYR A 182 -10.60 1.97 -2.45
C TYR A 182 -11.52 3.18 -2.59
N GLU A 183 -11.24 4.06 -3.56
CA GLU A 183 -11.91 5.33 -3.75
C GLU A 183 -13.25 5.24 -4.47
N TYR A 184 -13.52 4.17 -5.19
CA TYR A 184 -14.66 4.03 -6.09
C TYR A 184 -16.03 4.25 -5.43
N ALA A 185 -16.98 4.70 -6.23
CA ALA A 185 -18.39 4.72 -5.89
C ALA A 185 -18.93 3.29 -5.61
N SER A 186 -20.09 3.21 -4.97
CA SER A 186 -20.72 1.94 -4.58
C SER A 186 -21.09 0.99 -5.72
N THR A 187 -21.07 1.50 -6.96
CA THR A 187 -21.29 0.72 -8.21
C THR A 187 -20.00 0.56 -9.02
N GLY A 188 -18.84 0.92 -8.44
CA GLY A 188 -17.54 0.85 -9.10
C GLY A 188 -16.91 -0.54 -9.05
N TYR A 189 -15.59 -0.55 -9.15
CA TYR A 189 -14.77 -1.77 -9.24
C TYR A 189 -15.11 -2.82 -8.17
N ALA A 190 -15.35 -4.06 -8.60
CA ALA A 190 -15.58 -5.25 -7.80
C ALA A 190 -16.71 -5.13 -6.77
N SER A 191 -17.78 -4.37 -7.09
CA SER A 191 -18.95 -4.14 -6.22
C SER A 191 -20.14 -5.07 -6.50
N ASP A 192 -20.07 -5.99 -7.45
CA ASP A 192 -21.19 -6.82 -7.94
C ASP A 192 -21.88 -7.62 -6.82
N GLN A 193 -21.15 -8.03 -5.80
CA GLN A 193 -21.67 -8.79 -4.67
C GLN A 193 -21.91 -7.92 -3.42
N ALA A 194 -21.58 -6.63 -3.47
CA ALA A 194 -21.53 -5.75 -2.29
C ALA A 194 -22.87 -5.71 -1.52
N ALA A 195 -23.99 -5.58 -2.24
CA ALA A 195 -25.33 -5.55 -1.61
C ALA A 195 -25.67 -6.89 -0.94
N LYS A 196 -25.36 -8.02 -1.58
CA LYS A 196 -25.59 -9.36 -1.04
C LYS A 196 -24.75 -9.63 0.21
N LEU A 197 -23.53 -9.11 0.24
CA LEU A 197 -22.58 -9.25 1.36
C LEU A 197 -22.84 -8.25 2.48
N GLY A 198 -23.73 -7.25 2.27
CA GLY A 198 -23.90 -6.14 3.20
C GLY A 198 -22.66 -5.23 3.28
N ARG A 199 -21.89 -5.13 2.20
CA ARG A 199 -20.60 -4.41 2.14
C ARG A 199 -20.60 -3.30 1.07
N VAL A 200 -21.72 -2.63 0.90
CA VAL A 200 -21.82 -1.48 -0.01
C VAL A 200 -20.90 -0.36 0.48
N SER A 201 -20.16 0.25 -0.43
CA SER A 201 -19.24 1.35 -0.12
C SER A 201 -19.95 2.55 0.51
N ASP A 202 -19.38 3.14 1.53
CA ASP A 202 -19.87 4.35 2.19
C ASP A 202 -18.72 5.39 2.26
N PRO A 203 -18.89 6.60 1.67
CA PRO A 203 -20.10 7.11 0.99
C PRO A 203 -20.38 6.36 -0.32
N LEU A 204 -21.61 6.50 -0.85
CA LEU A 204 -22.04 5.84 -2.08
C LEU A 204 -21.36 6.40 -3.34
N ASN A 205 -20.93 7.66 -3.30
CA ASN A 205 -20.16 8.32 -4.37
C ASN A 205 -18.69 7.95 -4.30
N GLU A 206 -17.98 8.20 -5.38
CA GLU A 206 -16.52 8.24 -5.37
C GLU A 206 -16.02 9.29 -4.38
N ILE A 207 -14.94 8.97 -3.67
CA ILE A 207 -14.43 9.84 -2.61
C ILE A 207 -13.48 10.90 -3.17
N LEU A 208 -13.77 12.17 -2.88
CA LEU A 208 -13.03 13.33 -3.40
C LEU A 208 -12.62 14.29 -2.28
N SER A 209 -13.50 14.47 -1.29
CA SER A 209 -13.27 15.40 -0.18
C SER A 209 -12.67 14.72 1.05
N LEU A 210 -12.05 15.49 1.96
CA LEU A 210 -11.57 14.99 3.23
C LEU A 210 -12.67 14.26 4.03
N ALA A 211 -13.90 14.77 3.99
CA ALA A 211 -15.04 14.14 4.66
C ALA A 211 -15.37 12.76 4.05
N ASP A 212 -15.28 12.62 2.73
CA ASP A 212 -15.51 11.36 2.03
C ASP A 212 -14.41 10.33 2.39
N TYR A 213 -13.14 10.74 2.33
CA TYR A 213 -12.01 9.87 2.71
C TYR A 213 -12.12 9.42 4.17
N ARG A 214 -12.40 10.33 5.10
CA ARG A 214 -12.63 9.99 6.53
C ARG A 214 -13.76 8.97 6.68
N LYS A 215 -14.84 9.13 5.94
CA LYS A 215 -15.99 8.23 5.99
C LYS A 215 -15.64 6.84 5.45
N ARG A 216 -14.87 6.77 4.36
CA ARG A 216 -14.39 5.50 3.79
C ARG A 216 -13.43 4.79 4.74
N TYR A 217 -12.47 5.48 5.35
CA TYR A 217 -11.62 4.90 6.39
C TYR A 217 -12.43 4.40 7.59
N ALA A 218 -13.42 5.18 8.04
CA ALA A 218 -14.31 4.77 9.12
C ALA A 218 -15.06 3.47 8.79
N GLN A 219 -15.55 3.33 7.55
CA GLN A 219 -16.19 2.10 7.09
C GLN A 219 -15.23 0.91 7.17
N TYR A 220 -14.03 1.01 6.62
CA TYR A 220 -13.05 -0.07 6.66
C TYR A 220 -12.66 -0.42 8.08
N ARG A 221 -12.40 0.59 8.93
CA ARG A 221 -12.04 0.42 10.34
C ARG A 221 -13.18 -0.10 11.20
N SER A 222 -14.43 -0.11 10.72
CA SER A 222 -15.56 -0.76 11.38
C SER A 222 -15.58 -2.28 11.25
N ASP A 223 -14.77 -2.85 10.33
CA ASP A 223 -14.67 -4.30 10.14
C ASP A 223 -13.94 -4.95 11.32
N ALA A 224 -14.59 -5.94 11.95
CA ALA A 224 -14.09 -6.59 13.15
C ALA A 224 -12.80 -7.38 12.92
N ASP A 225 -12.63 -7.95 11.72
CA ASP A 225 -11.44 -8.75 11.38
C ASP A 225 -10.23 -7.85 11.20
N LEU A 226 -10.42 -6.66 10.60
CA LEU A 226 -9.38 -5.63 10.50
C LEU A 226 -9.03 -5.04 11.86
N GLN A 227 -10.03 -4.79 12.74
CA GLN A 227 -9.76 -4.36 14.10
C GLN A 227 -8.96 -5.39 14.89
N ALA A 228 -9.27 -6.69 14.73
CA ALA A 228 -8.54 -7.78 15.39
C ALA A 228 -7.07 -7.81 14.96
N LEU A 229 -6.78 -7.64 13.66
CA LEU A 229 -5.40 -7.56 13.17
C LEU A 229 -4.66 -6.36 13.78
N HIS A 230 -5.27 -5.18 13.77
CA HIS A 230 -4.67 -3.96 14.33
C HIS A 230 -4.42 -4.04 15.83
N ALA A 231 -5.33 -4.68 16.57
CA ALA A 231 -5.16 -4.90 18.00
C ALA A 231 -4.08 -5.96 18.33
N LYS A 232 -3.74 -6.83 17.36
CA LYS A 232 -2.82 -7.97 17.57
C LYS A 232 -1.35 -7.61 17.45
N MET A 233 -0.98 -6.74 16.49
CA MET A 233 0.42 -6.45 16.17
C MET A 233 0.59 -5.05 15.56
N PRO A 234 1.76 -4.42 15.72
CA PRO A 234 2.03 -3.13 15.07
C PRO A 234 2.12 -3.28 13.55
N MET A 235 1.55 -2.30 12.85
CA MET A 235 1.53 -2.24 11.39
C MET A 235 2.53 -1.20 10.87
N ILE A 236 3.27 -1.58 9.81
CA ILE A 236 4.11 -0.70 9.01
C ILE A 236 3.44 -0.60 7.64
N ALA A 237 2.93 0.57 7.27
CA ALA A 237 2.11 0.73 6.08
C ALA A 237 2.63 1.84 5.17
N VAL A 238 2.44 1.67 3.86
CA VAL A 238 2.53 2.72 2.84
C VAL A 238 1.22 2.77 2.08
N TRP A 239 0.95 3.89 1.40
CA TRP A 239 -0.14 3.97 0.43
C TRP A 239 0.25 3.32 -0.90
N ASP A 240 -0.75 2.91 -1.68
CA ASP A 240 -0.67 2.73 -3.11
C ASP A 240 -1.54 3.82 -3.78
N ASP A 241 -2.10 3.58 -4.93
CA ASP A 241 -2.91 4.56 -5.67
C ASP A 241 -4.32 4.71 -5.09
N HIS A 242 -4.99 3.62 -4.72
CA HIS A 242 -6.38 3.64 -4.24
C HIS A 242 -6.60 4.37 -2.91
N GLU A 243 -5.56 4.66 -2.15
CA GLU A 243 -5.66 5.61 -1.05
C GLU A 243 -5.98 7.04 -1.54
N ILE A 244 -5.77 7.33 -2.84
CA ILE A 244 -6.14 8.58 -3.50
C ILE A 244 -7.08 8.30 -4.67
N ALA A 245 -6.59 7.73 -5.77
CA ALA A 245 -7.34 7.35 -6.96
C ALA A 245 -6.52 6.41 -7.85
N ASN A 246 -7.21 5.48 -8.54
CA ASN A 246 -6.60 4.49 -9.44
C ASN A 246 -5.52 5.07 -10.34
N ASP A 247 -4.42 4.32 -10.45
CA ASP A 247 -3.26 4.65 -11.29
C ASP A 247 -2.70 6.05 -11.03
N ALA A 248 -2.58 6.44 -9.74
CA ALA A 248 -2.02 7.73 -9.33
C ALA A 248 -0.53 7.87 -9.69
N TRP A 249 -0.16 9.08 -10.12
CA TRP A 249 1.22 9.53 -10.27
C TRP A 249 1.42 10.90 -9.61
N LYS A 250 2.62 11.45 -9.65
CA LYS A 250 2.96 12.71 -8.95
C LYS A 250 2.01 13.87 -9.27
N ASP A 251 1.51 13.97 -10.51
CA ASP A 251 0.77 15.12 -11.03
C ASP A 251 -0.70 14.81 -11.39
N GLY A 252 -1.18 13.57 -11.17
CA GLY A 252 -2.54 13.14 -11.52
C GLY A 252 -2.85 11.68 -11.17
N ALA A 253 -3.98 11.20 -11.66
CA ALA A 253 -4.38 9.79 -11.61
C ALA A 253 -5.22 9.46 -12.85
N GLU A 254 -5.28 8.17 -13.23
CA GLU A 254 -6.18 7.74 -14.30
C GLU A 254 -7.64 8.01 -13.89
N ASN A 255 -8.01 7.66 -12.66
CA ASN A 255 -9.33 7.90 -12.10
C ASN A 255 -9.42 9.29 -11.45
N HIS A 256 -9.10 10.36 -12.21
CA HIS A 256 -9.29 11.74 -11.78
C HIS A 256 -9.56 12.69 -12.97
N ASP A 257 -10.77 13.24 -13.01
CA ASP A 257 -11.18 14.26 -13.99
C ASP A 257 -11.10 15.67 -13.35
N PRO A 258 -10.06 16.47 -13.64
CA PRO A 258 -9.89 17.78 -13.01
C PRO A 258 -10.99 18.81 -13.37
N ILE A 259 -11.79 18.53 -14.41
CA ILE A 259 -12.91 19.40 -14.82
C ILE A 259 -14.14 19.15 -13.95
N LYS A 260 -14.40 17.88 -13.59
CA LYS A 260 -15.58 17.47 -12.80
C LYS A 260 -15.32 17.38 -11.31
N GLU A 261 -14.11 17.01 -10.91
CA GLU A 261 -13.75 16.60 -9.56
C GLU A 261 -12.89 17.62 -8.82
N GLY A 262 -12.52 18.72 -9.52
CA GLY A 262 -11.63 19.73 -8.96
C GLY A 262 -10.15 19.42 -9.22
N THR A 263 -9.25 20.18 -8.60
CA THR A 263 -7.82 20.01 -8.86
C THR A 263 -7.25 18.75 -8.21
N TRP A 264 -6.32 18.07 -8.90
CA TRP A 264 -5.56 16.96 -8.34
C TRP A 264 -4.92 17.29 -6.99
N ALA A 265 -4.34 18.49 -6.87
CA ALA A 265 -3.70 18.94 -5.63
C ALA A 265 -4.68 18.97 -4.44
N ALA A 266 -5.94 19.36 -4.66
CA ALA A 266 -6.95 19.38 -3.61
C ALA A 266 -7.34 17.96 -3.20
N ARG A 267 -7.58 17.04 -4.16
CA ARG A 267 -7.88 15.63 -3.90
C ARG A 267 -6.74 14.94 -3.16
N LYS A 268 -5.51 15.09 -3.66
CA LYS A 268 -4.29 14.56 -3.02
C LYS A 268 -4.14 15.05 -1.58
N THR A 269 -4.35 16.35 -1.34
CA THR A 269 -4.27 16.92 0.02
C THR A 269 -5.31 16.32 0.95
N ALA A 270 -6.55 16.15 0.51
CA ALA A 270 -7.65 15.55 1.28
C ALA A 270 -7.35 14.08 1.62
N ALA A 271 -6.92 13.30 0.63
CA ALA A 271 -6.57 11.90 0.78
C ALA A 271 -5.41 11.69 1.76
N LEU A 272 -4.31 12.45 1.60
CA LEU A 272 -3.16 12.36 2.51
C LEU A 272 -3.51 12.80 3.94
N ALA A 273 -4.36 13.82 4.12
CA ALA A 273 -4.83 14.21 5.43
C ALA A 273 -5.56 13.05 6.13
N ALA A 274 -6.52 12.43 5.45
CA ALA A 274 -7.26 11.28 5.98
C ALA A 274 -6.35 10.07 6.25
N TYR A 275 -5.41 9.76 5.33
CA TYR A 275 -4.44 8.69 5.53
C TYR A 275 -3.64 8.88 6.83
N HIS A 276 -3.09 10.08 7.01
CA HIS A 276 -2.32 10.39 8.21
C HIS A 276 -3.17 10.46 9.48
N GLU A 277 -4.46 10.68 9.39
CA GLU A 277 -5.37 10.63 10.54
C GLU A 277 -5.72 9.18 10.92
N TRP A 278 -5.99 8.32 9.94
CA TRP A 278 -6.56 6.99 10.16
C TRP A 278 -5.53 5.86 10.24
N MET A 279 -4.33 6.04 9.68
CA MET A 279 -3.28 5.02 9.73
C MET A 279 -2.36 5.22 10.94
N PRO A 280 -1.95 4.13 11.62
CA PRO A 280 -1.08 4.19 12.80
C PRO A 280 0.38 4.39 12.41
N ILE A 281 0.66 5.39 11.57
CA ILE A 281 2.01 5.69 11.07
C ILE A 281 2.59 6.93 11.74
N ARG A 282 3.92 7.02 11.78
CA ARG A 282 4.67 8.20 12.21
C ARG A 282 4.68 9.22 11.07
N SER A 283 3.92 10.31 11.25
CA SER A 283 3.84 11.36 10.24
C SER A 283 5.09 12.24 10.27
N ALA A 284 5.72 12.43 9.11
CA ALA A 284 6.74 13.45 8.94
C ALA A 284 6.12 14.87 8.96
N ALA A 285 6.96 15.91 9.09
CA ALA A 285 6.50 17.30 8.99
C ALA A 285 5.89 17.58 7.60
N ASP A 286 6.51 17.07 6.55
CA ASP A 286 5.94 17.01 5.20
C ASP A 286 5.16 15.70 5.04
N ARG A 287 3.84 15.80 5.04
CA ARG A 287 2.93 14.64 4.92
C ARG A 287 2.92 14.02 3.52
N SER A 288 3.55 14.62 2.53
CA SER A 288 3.74 14.01 1.20
C SER A 288 4.86 12.97 1.18
N ILE A 289 5.69 12.90 2.23
CA ILE A 289 6.79 11.95 2.35
C ILE A 289 6.38 10.80 3.26
N ILE A 290 6.27 9.59 2.68
CA ILE A 290 5.94 8.37 3.43
C ILE A 290 7.11 7.38 3.44
N TYR A 291 8.06 7.49 2.53
CA TYR A 291 9.17 6.56 2.48
C TYR A 291 10.07 6.70 3.70
N ARG A 292 10.37 5.57 4.33
CA ARG A 292 11.10 5.50 5.59
C ARG A 292 11.71 4.12 5.81
N SER A 293 12.69 4.00 6.70
CA SER A 293 13.37 2.73 7.02
C SER A 293 13.14 2.30 8.45
N PHE A 294 13.19 0.98 8.66
CA PHE A 294 13.10 0.31 9.95
C PHE A 294 14.21 -0.73 10.05
N ASP A 295 15.06 -0.59 11.06
CA ASP A 295 16.17 -1.53 11.31
C ASP A 295 15.77 -2.55 12.37
N PHE A 296 15.76 -3.81 11.99
CA PHE A 296 15.55 -4.94 12.88
C PHE A 296 16.91 -5.51 13.31
N GLY A 297 17.62 -4.71 14.08
CA GLY A 297 19.00 -4.98 14.47
C GLY A 297 19.93 -5.08 13.26
N ASN A 298 20.84 -6.06 13.30
CA ASN A 298 21.70 -6.39 12.16
C ASN A 298 21.11 -7.47 11.22
N LEU A 299 19.84 -7.88 11.47
CA LEU A 299 19.22 -8.93 10.68
C LEU A 299 18.68 -8.41 9.36
N LEU A 300 17.84 -7.37 9.40
CA LEU A 300 17.29 -6.76 8.20
C LEU A 300 17.04 -5.26 8.37
N SER A 301 17.18 -4.51 7.27
CA SER A 301 16.68 -3.15 7.11
C SER A 301 15.50 -3.19 6.15
N LEU A 302 14.32 -2.77 6.64
CA LEU A 302 13.09 -2.65 5.84
C LEU A 302 12.98 -1.20 5.35
N HIS A 303 12.96 -1.01 4.05
CA HIS A 303 12.78 0.28 3.37
C HIS A 303 11.40 0.33 2.74
N MET A 304 10.48 1.08 3.35
CA MET A 304 9.14 1.32 2.79
C MET A 304 9.24 2.43 1.75
N LEU A 305 8.77 2.16 0.54
CA LEU A 305 8.89 3.06 -0.60
C LEU A 305 7.55 3.70 -0.98
N ASP A 306 7.62 4.84 -1.64
CA ASP A 306 6.51 5.48 -2.35
C ASP A 306 6.75 5.33 -3.86
N THR A 307 5.99 4.47 -4.50
CA THR A 307 6.05 4.26 -5.96
C THR A 307 4.97 5.05 -6.70
N ARG A 308 4.25 5.99 -6.04
CA ARG A 308 3.12 6.72 -6.62
C ARG A 308 3.32 8.24 -6.64
N LEU A 309 3.49 8.88 -5.49
CA LEU A 309 3.23 10.32 -5.35
C LEU A 309 4.45 11.22 -5.35
N VAL A 310 5.65 10.70 -4.98
CA VAL A 310 6.84 11.54 -4.81
C VAL A 310 7.54 11.83 -6.13
N GLY A 311 7.66 10.83 -7.00
CA GLY A 311 8.50 10.99 -8.19
C GLY A 311 8.04 10.26 -9.44
N ARG A 312 6.93 9.51 -9.35
CA ARG A 312 6.44 8.69 -10.45
C ARG A 312 5.97 9.55 -11.61
N ASP A 313 6.51 9.31 -12.78
CA ASP A 313 5.96 9.81 -14.04
C ASP A 313 4.71 9.01 -14.41
N GLN A 314 3.79 9.63 -15.17
CA GLN A 314 2.58 8.95 -15.63
C GLN A 314 2.94 7.64 -16.35
N GLN A 315 2.22 6.56 -16.04
CA GLN A 315 2.37 5.29 -16.72
C GLN A 315 2.02 5.40 -18.21
N ILE A 316 2.62 4.52 -19.00
CA ILE A 316 2.32 4.46 -20.43
C ILE A 316 1.04 3.63 -20.60
N PRO A 317 -0.01 4.16 -21.27
CA PRO A 317 -1.25 3.42 -21.45
C PRO A 317 -1.02 2.11 -22.20
N ILE A 318 -1.67 1.04 -21.78
CA ILE A 318 -1.54 -0.28 -22.41
C ILE A 318 -2.10 -0.29 -23.85
N GLU A 319 -3.02 0.64 -24.15
CA GLU A 319 -3.60 0.86 -25.47
C GLU A 319 -2.53 1.28 -26.49
N ASP A 320 -1.49 1.97 -26.04
CA ASP A 320 -0.33 2.34 -26.88
C ASP A 320 0.45 1.09 -27.34
N LEU A 321 0.29 -0.03 -26.63
CA LEU A 321 0.84 -1.34 -27.00
C LEU A 321 -0.10 -2.15 -27.91
N ALA A 322 -1.40 -2.05 -27.76
CA ALA A 322 -2.39 -2.85 -28.47
C ALA A 322 -2.37 -2.64 -30.00
N GLY A 323 -1.87 -1.49 -30.45
CA GLY A 323 -1.71 -1.16 -31.88
C GLY A 323 -0.33 -1.44 -32.47
N LEU A 324 0.56 -2.12 -31.74
CA LEU A 324 1.93 -2.39 -32.20
C LEU A 324 1.97 -3.43 -33.34
N SER A 325 1.57 -3.00 -34.53
CA SER A 325 1.83 -3.72 -35.78
C SER A 325 3.03 -3.07 -36.49
N GLY A 326 4.14 -3.77 -36.52
CA GLY A 326 5.35 -3.35 -37.24
C GLY A 326 6.51 -2.86 -36.36
N ALA A 327 7.72 -3.10 -36.85
CA ALA A 327 8.99 -2.84 -36.15
C ALA A 327 9.16 -1.37 -35.71
N ALA A 328 8.62 -0.40 -36.42
CA ALA A 328 8.75 1.02 -36.10
C ALA A 328 7.92 1.40 -34.85
N LYS A 329 6.68 0.89 -34.69
CA LYS A 329 5.85 1.12 -33.52
C LYS A 329 6.42 0.43 -32.29
N GLN A 330 6.93 -0.79 -32.45
CA GLN A 330 7.62 -1.53 -31.39
C GLN A 330 8.87 -0.80 -30.92
N ALA A 331 9.68 -0.26 -31.84
CA ALA A 331 10.88 0.52 -31.52
C ALA A 331 10.52 1.81 -30.75
N SER A 332 9.45 2.50 -31.14
CA SER A 332 8.97 3.71 -30.45
C SER A 332 8.50 3.42 -29.02
N ALA A 333 7.70 2.36 -28.83
CA ALA A 333 7.26 1.96 -27.51
C ALA A 333 8.44 1.55 -26.61
N THR A 334 9.35 0.70 -27.13
CA THR A 334 10.55 0.30 -26.38
C THR A 334 11.41 1.51 -26.01
N ALA A 335 11.58 2.49 -26.91
CA ALA A 335 12.32 3.72 -26.62
C ALA A 335 11.66 4.55 -25.51
N SER A 336 10.32 4.61 -25.47
CA SER A 336 9.59 5.32 -24.42
C SER A 336 9.78 4.67 -23.04
N PHE A 337 9.74 3.33 -22.94
CA PHE A 337 9.97 2.60 -21.68
C PHE A 337 11.42 2.71 -21.19
N SER A 338 12.36 2.79 -22.11
CA SER A 338 13.80 2.87 -21.82
C SER A 338 14.31 4.31 -21.71
N ALA A 339 13.44 5.31 -21.70
CA ALA A 339 13.86 6.71 -21.56
C ALA A 339 14.60 6.91 -20.21
N PRO A 340 15.85 7.41 -20.21
CA PRO A 340 16.66 7.57 -18.99
C PRO A 340 16.06 8.56 -17.98
N THR A 341 15.20 9.45 -18.46
CA THR A 341 14.54 10.48 -17.66
C THR A 341 13.28 9.98 -16.96
N ARG A 342 12.77 8.79 -17.37
CA ARG A 342 11.55 8.24 -16.81
C ARG A 342 11.78 7.70 -15.41
N GLN A 343 11.04 8.22 -14.44
CA GLN A 343 11.22 7.99 -13.01
C GLN A 343 10.02 7.26 -12.39
N LEU A 344 10.30 6.35 -11.45
CA LEU A 344 9.31 5.76 -10.54
C LEU A 344 9.44 6.36 -9.14
N LEU A 345 10.62 6.35 -8.55
CA LEU A 345 10.87 6.86 -7.21
C LEU A 345 11.18 8.36 -7.17
N GLY A 346 11.63 8.94 -8.28
CA GLY A 346 12.26 10.25 -8.31
C GLY A 346 13.65 10.26 -7.68
N SER A 347 14.44 11.30 -8.00
CA SER A 347 15.84 11.38 -7.58
C SER A 347 16.03 11.45 -6.07
N SER A 348 15.18 12.19 -5.36
CA SER A 348 15.30 12.37 -3.91
C SER A 348 15.14 11.06 -3.16
N GLN A 349 14.08 10.29 -3.45
CA GLN A 349 13.86 9.00 -2.81
C GLN A 349 14.91 7.95 -3.24
N ALA A 350 15.29 7.91 -4.52
CA ALA A 350 16.32 6.99 -5.01
C ALA A 350 17.68 7.23 -4.33
N ASN A 351 18.10 8.49 -4.17
CA ASN A 351 19.33 8.85 -3.46
C ASN A 351 19.25 8.51 -1.97
N TRP A 352 18.09 8.77 -1.33
CA TRP A 352 17.85 8.37 0.05
C TRP A 352 17.98 6.85 0.21
N LEU A 353 17.31 6.05 -0.63
CA LEU A 353 17.36 4.59 -0.57
C LEU A 353 18.78 4.05 -0.75
N ASN A 354 19.52 4.56 -1.73
CA ASN A 354 20.92 4.19 -1.95
C ASN A 354 21.80 4.49 -0.72
N SER A 355 21.57 5.64 -0.07
CA SER A 355 22.28 6.02 1.15
C SER A 355 21.92 5.10 2.31
N GLN A 356 20.65 4.72 2.48
CA GLN A 356 20.22 3.77 3.51
C GLN A 356 20.85 2.40 3.30
N MET A 357 20.77 1.84 2.08
CA MET A 357 21.38 0.55 1.75
C MET A 357 22.91 0.56 1.95
N ALA A 358 23.58 1.63 1.57
CA ALA A 358 25.03 1.76 1.74
C ALA A 358 25.44 1.82 3.22
N ALA A 359 24.69 2.54 4.05
CA ALA A 359 24.95 2.68 5.48
C ALA A 359 24.55 1.43 6.29
N SER A 360 23.59 0.65 5.82
CA SER A 360 23.06 -0.51 6.53
C SER A 360 24.11 -1.60 6.74
N LYS A 361 24.16 -2.14 7.96
CA LYS A 361 24.96 -3.32 8.33
C LYS A 361 24.14 -4.61 8.36
N ALA A 362 22.85 -4.52 8.04
CA ALA A 362 21.96 -5.66 8.09
C ALA A 362 22.25 -6.67 6.98
N THR A 363 22.02 -7.96 7.30
CA THR A 363 22.16 -9.08 6.36
C THR A 363 21.24 -8.93 5.16
N TRP A 364 19.98 -8.51 5.40
CA TRP A 364 18.96 -8.39 4.38
C TRP A 364 18.59 -6.93 4.16
N GLN A 365 18.50 -6.53 2.89
CA GLN A 365 17.85 -5.28 2.48
C GLN A 365 16.48 -5.63 1.92
N VAL A 366 15.42 -5.16 2.57
CA VAL A 366 14.03 -5.49 2.23
C VAL A 366 13.33 -4.23 1.74
N LEU A 367 12.82 -4.25 0.54
CA LEU A 367 11.98 -3.18 -0.01
C LEU A 367 10.52 -3.55 0.23
N GLY A 368 9.79 -2.73 0.99
CA GLY A 368 8.34 -2.78 1.10
C GLY A 368 7.78 -1.76 0.12
N GLN A 369 7.19 -2.22 -0.97
CA GLN A 369 6.75 -1.34 -2.05
C GLN A 369 5.48 -1.89 -2.73
N GLN A 370 4.85 -1.10 -3.58
CA GLN A 370 3.52 -1.37 -4.09
C GLN A 370 3.56 -2.38 -5.25
N VAL A 371 4.23 -2.01 -6.33
CA VAL A 371 4.13 -2.65 -7.65
C VAL A 371 5.23 -3.69 -7.91
N LEU A 372 5.00 -4.64 -8.81
CA LEU A 372 5.97 -5.70 -9.14
C LEU A 372 7.28 -5.11 -9.70
N MET A 373 8.42 -5.55 -9.12
CA MET A 373 9.77 -5.19 -9.58
C MET A 373 10.37 -6.23 -10.52
N ALA A 374 10.00 -7.49 -10.37
CA ALA A 374 10.43 -8.54 -11.30
C ALA A 374 9.87 -8.27 -12.69
N ARG A 375 10.64 -8.63 -13.72
CA ARG A 375 10.19 -8.48 -15.11
C ARG A 375 9.10 -9.48 -15.41
N MET A 376 7.94 -8.97 -15.77
CA MET A 376 6.79 -9.76 -16.21
C MET A 376 6.59 -9.58 -17.72
N GLU A 377 7.63 -9.91 -18.49
CA GLU A 377 7.73 -9.65 -19.93
C GLU A 377 7.21 -10.81 -20.76
N PHE A 378 6.36 -10.47 -21.72
CA PHE A 378 5.84 -11.38 -22.74
C PHE A 378 6.37 -11.04 -24.12
N PRO A 379 6.60 -12.02 -25.00
CA PRO A 379 6.85 -11.75 -26.42
C PRO A 379 5.68 -10.99 -27.03
N VAL A 380 5.97 -10.01 -27.88
CA VAL A 380 4.92 -9.19 -28.53
C VAL A 380 3.93 -10.05 -29.31
N SER A 381 4.38 -11.15 -29.93
CA SER A 381 3.50 -12.10 -30.63
C SER A 381 2.46 -12.75 -29.70
N VAL A 382 2.82 -12.97 -28.43
CA VAL A 382 1.92 -13.51 -27.41
C VAL A 382 1.00 -12.41 -26.89
N LEU A 383 1.55 -11.23 -26.53
CA LEU A 383 0.72 -10.10 -26.04
C LEU A 383 -0.35 -9.68 -27.06
N ALA A 384 0.03 -9.60 -28.33
CA ALA A 384 -0.90 -9.23 -29.40
C ALA A 384 -2.04 -10.26 -29.60
N ALA A 385 -1.80 -11.52 -29.26
CA ALA A 385 -2.78 -12.60 -29.38
C ALA A 385 -3.63 -12.82 -28.11
N LEU A 386 -3.16 -12.36 -26.94
CA LEU A 386 -3.89 -12.41 -25.67
C LEU A 386 -4.64 -11.09 -25.44
N ASN A 387 -5.56 -10.73 -26.35
CA ASN A 387 -6.35 -9.52 -26.19
C ASN A 387 -7.52 -9.75 -25.21
N PRO A 388 -7.52 -9.15 -24.00
CA PRO A 388 -8.61 -9.35 -23.05
C PRO A 388 -9.94 -8.73 -23.48
N SER A 389 -9.91 -7.81 -24.44
CA SER A 389 -11.14 -7.17 -24.95
C SER A 389 -11.87 -8.02 -26.01
N ASP A 390 -11.24 -9.09 -26.54
CA ASP A 390 -11.83 -10.00 -27.49
C ASP A 390 -11.91 -11.42 -26.90
N THR A 391 -13.10 -11.77 -26.42
CA THR A 391 -13.41 -13.07 -25.82
C THR A 391 -13.97 -14.08 -26.82
N SER A 392 -13.93 -13.81 -28.13
CA SER A 392 -14.37 -14.75 -29.17
C SER A 392 -13.58 -16.05 -29.13
N ALA A 393 -14.20 -17.14 -29.58
CA ALA A 393 -13.54 -18.45 -29.65
C ALA A 393 -12.31 -18.41 -30.58
N GLU A 394 -12.38 -17.62 -31.65
CA GLU A 394 -11.30 -17.40 -32.59
C GLU A 394 -10.12 -16.68 -31.94
N ALA A 395 -10.35 -15.63 -31.16
CA ALA A 395 -9.31 -14.89 -30.42
C ALA A 395 -8.66 -15.78 -29.35
N GLN A 396 -9.45 -16.55 -28.60
CA GLN A 396 -8.93 -17.49 -27.61
C GLN A 396 -8.06 -18.60 -28.25
N ALA A 397 -8.50 -19.12 -29.41
CA ALA A 397 -7.73 -20.12 -30.16
C ALA A 397 -6.41 -19.52 -30.68
N ALA A 398 -6.44 -18.28 -31.21
CA ALA A 398 -5.23 -17.57 -31.67
C ALA A 398 -4.25 -17.30 -30.52
N GLY A 399 -4.75 -16.87 -29.37
CA GLY A 399 -3.95 -16.67 -28.16
C GLY A 399 -3.31 -17.96 -27.67
N SER A 400 -4.09 -19.04 -27.56
CA SER A 400 -3.59 -20.37 -27.18
C SER A 400 -2.52 -20.89 -28.15
N LYS A 401 -2.74 -20.67 -29.45
CA LYS A 401 -1.77 -21.04 -30.48
C LYS A 401 -0.47 -20.23 -30.35
N ALA A 402 -0.54 -18.92 -30.18
CA ALA A 402 0.64 -18.06 -30.04
C ALA A 402 1.49 -18.47 -28.83
N VAL A 403 0.85 -18.75 -27.69
CA VAL A 403 1.52 -19.28 -26.49
C VAL A 403 2.17 -20.62 -26.77
N SER A 404 1.45 -21.57 -27.37
CA SER A 404 1.97 -22.91 -27.68
C SER A 404 3.15 -22.86 -28.64
N ASP A 405 3.06 -22.06 -29.70
CA ASP A 405 4.13 -21.88 -30.67
C ASP A 405 5.39 -21.31 -30.01
N TYR A 406 5.23 -20.29 -29.16
CA TYR A 406 6.35 -19.69 -28.43
C TYR A 406 6.98 -20.68 -27.45
N LEU A 407 6.19 -21.38 -26.63
CA LEU A 407 6.69 -22.37 -25.67
C LEU A 407 7.39 -23.53 -26.38
N THR A 408 6.88 -23.98 -27.52
CA THR A 408 7.52 -24.99 -28.37
C THR A 408 8.88 -24.49 -28.89
N ALA A 409 8.93 -23.25 -29.42
CA ALA A 409 10.17 -22.64 -29.85
C ALA A 409 11.19 -22.49 -28.71
N LYS A 410 10.72 -22.08 -27.50
CA LYS A 410 11.54 -21.94 -26.30
C LYS A 410 12.13 -23.28 -25.85
N ALA A 411 11.35 -24.35 -25.88
CA ALA A 411 11.78 -25.70 -25.51
C ALA A 411 12.70 -26.36 -26.57
N THR A 412 12.63 -25.94 -27.85
CA THR A 412 13.44 -26.52 -28.92
C THR A 412 14.89 -26.05 -28.82
N PRO A 413 15.90 -26.95 -28.78
CA PRO A 413 17.30 -26.57 -28.83
C PRO A 413 17.59 -25.64 -30.01
N ALA A 414 18.41 -24.60 -29.83
CA ALA A 414 18.64 -23.56 -30.82
C ALA A 414 19.07 -24.11 -32.19
N ALA A 415 19.89 -25.15 -32.20
CA ALA A 415 20.38 -25.81 -33.45
C ALA A 415 19.29 -26.58 -34.22
N LEU A 416 18.14 -26.86 -33.57
CA LEU A 416 17.05 -27.63 -34.18
C LEU A 416 15.83 -26.77 -34.52
N ARG A 417 15.88 -25.46 -34.24
CA ARG A 417 14.76 -24.54 -34.48
C ARG A 417 14.51 -24.33 -35.96
N THR A 418 13.25 -24.41 -36.35
CA THR A 418 12.81 -23.98 -37.66
C THR A 418 12.99 -22.47 -37.87
N PRO A 419 12.98 -21.93 -39.11
CA PRO A 419 13.06 -20.49 -39.35
C PRO A 419 11.99 -19.70 -38.61
N MET A 420 10.76 -20.21 -38.51
CA MET A 420 9.67 -19.59 -37.73
C MET A 420 9.98 -19.57 -36.24
N GLN A 421 10.46 -20.66 -35.66
CA GLN A 421 10.88 -20.73 -34.26
C GLN A 421 12.06 -19.81 -33.94
N LEU A 422 13.02 -19.68 -34.89
CA LEU A 422 14.11 -18.71 -34.74
C LEU A 422 13.56 -17.28 -34.67
N ALA A 423 12.62 -16.92 -35.58
CA ALA A 423 11.98 -15.60 -35.56
C ALA A 423 11.20 -15.33 -34.27
N LEU A 424 10.52 -16.34 -33.69
CA LEU A 424 9.82 -16.21 -32.39
C LEU A 424 10.78 -15.99 -31.22
N MET A 425 12.01 -16.46 -31.32
CA MET A 425 13.02 -16.33 -30.25
C MET A 425 13.99 -15.17 -30.45
N ASP A 426 13.95 -14.49 -31.59
CA ASP A 426 14.83 -13.36 -31.90
C ASP A 426 14.23 -12.06 -31.29
N PRO A 427 14.93 -11.39 -30.37
CA PRO A 427 14.45 -10.13 -29.77
C PRO A 427 14.24 -8.99 -30.78
N LYS A 428 14.83 -9.07 -31.97
CA LYS A 428 14.66 -8.07 -33.04
C LYS A 428 13.33 -8.21 -33.76
N THR A 429 12.82 -9.44 -33.90
CA THR A 429 11.56 -9.73 -34.58
C THR A 429 10.41 -9.96 -33.63
N ASN A 430 10.69 -10.39 -32.40
CA ASN A 430 9.72 -10.69 -31.38
C ASN A 430 10.23 -10.21 -29.99
N PRO A 431 10.35 -8.88 -29.80
CA PRO A 431 10.81 -8.33 -28.52
C PRO A 431 9.87 -8.71 -27.38
N LYS A 432 10.40 -8.73 -26.15
CA LYS A 432 9.59 -8.90 -24.95
C LYS A 432 9.22 -7.54 -24.36
N LEU A 433 7.99 -7.41 -23.92
CA LEU A 433 7.45 -6.22 -23.27
C LEU A 433 6.71 -6.62 -22.00
N GLY A 434 6.74 -5.76 -20.99
CA GLY A 434 5.94 -5.93 -19.77
C GLY A 434 4.45 -5.95 -20.09
N TYR A 435 3.72 -6.86 -19.46
CA TYR A 435 2.26 -6.89 -19.60
C TYR A 435 1.58 -5.81 -18.75
N ASN A 436 2.24 -5.35 -17.70
CA ASN A 436 1.77 -4.29 -16.81
C ASN A 436 2.81 -3.17 -16.75
N LEU A 437 2.50 -2.04 -17.38
CA LEU A 437 3.40 -0.86 -17.43
C LEU A 437 3.20 0.10 -16.26
N ASP A 438 2.24 -0.17 -15.43
CA ASP A 438 2.10 0.45 -14.12
C ASP A 438 3.16 -0.04 -13.14
N ALA A 439 3.66 -1.25 -13.31
CA ALA A 439 4.78 -1.84 -12.58
C ALA A 439 6.15 -1.29 -13.05
N TRP A 440 7.24 -1.80 -12.45
CA TRP A 440 8.61 -1.42 -12.81
C TRP A 440 8.97 -1.70 -14.27
N ASP A 441 8.23 -2.57 -14.96
CA ASP A 441 8.39 -2.82 -16.39
C ASP A 441 8.14 -1.57 -17.26
N GLY A 442 7.32 -0.62 -16.76
CA GLY A 442 7.16 0.70 -17.38
C GLY A 442 8.28 1.70 -17.09
N TYR A 443 9.29 1.34 -16.26
CA TYR A 443 10.35 2.22 -15.74
C TYR A 443 11.71 1.53 -15.73
N ILE A 444 12.05 0.91 -16.84
CA ILE A 444 13.16 -0.06 -17.00
C ILE A 444 14.50 0.51 -16.50
N VAL A 445 14.84 1.77 -16.85
CA VAL A 445 16.11 2.38 -16.46
C VAL A 445 16.17 2.67 -14.96
N ALA A 446 15.08 3.11 -14.37
CA ALA A 446 14.99 3.34 -12.91
C ALA A 446 15.16 2.01 -12.15
N ARG A 447 14.52 0.93 -12.63
CA ARG A 447 14.69 -0.43 -12.10
C ARG A 447 16.14 -0.90 -12.16
N GLU A 448 16.75 -0.82 -13.35
CA GLU A 448 18.16 -1.24 -13.55
C GLU A 448 19.12 -0.44 -12.67
N SER A 449 18.89 0.85 -12.50
CA SER A 449 19.71 1.71 -11.64
C SER A 449 19.66 1.25 -10.18
N LEU A 450 18.47 0.94 -9.65
CA LEU A 450 18.28 0.46 -8.27
C LEU A 450 18.93 -0.92 -8.07
N LEU A 451 18.64 -1.88 -8.95
CA LEU A 451 19.20 -3.21 -8.85
C LEU A 451 20.73 -3.20 -9.04
N GLY A 452 21.23 -2.35 -9.94
CA GLY A 452 22.67 -2.17 -10.16
C GLY A 452 23.37 -1.62 -8.92
N ALA A 453 22.78 -0.64 -8.23
CA ALA A 453 23.29 -0.11 -6.97
C ALA A 453 23.32 -1.18 -5.87
N ALA A 454 22.25 -1.96 -5.70
CA ALA A 454 22.20 -3.06 -4.73
C ALA A 454 23.29 -4.12 -5.02
N ALA A 455 23.49 -4.48 -6.29
CA ALA A 455 24.52 -5.42 -6.73
C ALA A 455 25.93 -4.91 -6.43
N GLN A 456 26.21 -3.64 -6.72
CA GLN A 456 27.51 -3.00 -6.43
C GLN A 456 27.81 -2.97 -4.94
N LEU A 457 26.79 -2.76 -4.10
CA LEU A 457 26.92 -2.79 -2.64
C LEU A 457 27.00 -4.22 -2.07
N GLY A 458 26.86 -5.26 -2.90
CA GLY A 458 26.88 -6.67 -2.47
C GLY A 458 25.77 -7.03 -1.50
N LYS A 459 24.62 -6.36 -1.60
CA LYS A 459 23.50 -6.55 -0.67
C LYS A 459 22.58 -7.69 -1.11
N LYS A 460 22.09 -8.48 -0.15
CA LYS A 460 21.03 -9.47 -0.37
C LYS A 460 19.69 -8.75 -0.39
N LEU A 461 19.12 -8.57 -1.58
CA LEU A 461 17.91 -7.79 -1.79
C LEU A 461 16.66 -8.68 -1.80
N ILE A 462 15.64 -8.26 -1.05
CA ILE A 462 14.28 -8.81 -1.10
C ILE A 462 13.34 -7.67 -1.48
N SER A 463 12.47 -7.89 -2.46
CA SER A 463 11.32 -7.02 -2.75
C SER A 463 10.04 -7.68 -2.25
N LEU A 464 9.24 -6.93 -1.49
CA LEU A 464 7.86 -7.27 -1.14
C LEU A 464 6.96 -6.36 -1.97
N ALA A 465 6.00 -6.96 -2.70
CA ALA A 465 5.10 -6.23 -3.60
C ALA A 465 3.64 -6.65 -3.43
N GLY A 466 2.71 -5.82 -3.93
CA GLY A 466 1.26 -6.02 -3.92
C GLY A 466 0.63 -5.69 -5.27
N ASP A 467 -0.36 -4.78 -5.28
CA ASP A 467 -1.00 -4.15 -6.46
C ASP A 467 -1.76 -5.12 -7.38
N THR A 468 -1.12 -6.15 -7.89
CA THR A 468 -1.68 -7.04 -8.93
C THR A 468 -2.72 -8.04 -8.43
N HIS A 469 -3.02 -8.05 -7.13
CA HIS A 469 -4.00 -8.93 -6.47
C HIS A 469 -3.68 -10.42 -6.51
N ASN A 470 -2.55 -10.81 -7.07
CA ASN A 470 -2.08 -12.18 -7.22
C ASN A 470 -0.81 -12.44 -6.40
N ALA A 471 -0.56 -13.71 -6.07
CA ALA A 471 0.66 -14.08 -5.38
C ALA A 471 1.76 -14.43 -6.39
N TRP A 472 2.97 -13.88 -6.19
CA TRP A 472 4.10 -14.12 -7.08
C TRP A 472 5.39 -14.39 -6.32
N HIS A 473 6.20 -15.28 -6.87
CA HIS A 473 7.59 -15.48 -6.46
C HIS A 473 8.49 -15.39 -7.69
N SER A 474 9.41 -14.45 -7.70
CA SER A 474 10.24 -14.15 -8.87
C SER A 474 11.69 -13.89 -8.48
N LYS A 475 12.62 -14.09 -9.40
CA LYS A 475 13.98 -13.58 -9.24
C LYS A 475 14.06 -12.13 -9.71
N LEU A 476 14.93 -11.35 -9.06
CA LEU A 476 15.32 -10.02 -9.51
C LEU A 476 16.65 -10.14 -10.25
N SER A 477 16.62 -9.92 -11.56
CA SER A 477 17.82 -10.01 -12.41
C SER A 477 18.02 -8.72 -13.19
N LEU A 478 19.30 -8.39 -13.45
CA LEU A 478 19.70 -7.27 -14.29
C LEU A 478 19.45 -7.57 -15.77
N MET A 479 19.05 -6.56 -16.52
CA MET A 479 19.01 -6.61 -17.99
C MET A 479 20.39 -6.34 -18.60
N GLY A 480 21.28 -5.70 -17.84
CA GLY A 480 22.62 -5.35 -18.29
C GLY A 480 22.65 -4.09 -19.15
N LEU A 481 21.71 -3.15 -18.97
CA LEU A 481 21.65 -1.91 -19.76
C LEU A 481 22.93 -1.08 -19.66
N ALA A 482 23.48 -0.92 -18.45
CA ALA A 482 24.72 -0.19 -18.23
C ALA A 482 25.97 -1.03 -18.48
N ASN A 483 25.88 -2.36 -18.32
CA ASN A 483 26.97 -3.30 -18.52
C ASN A 483 26.42 -4.64 -19.01
N PRO A 484 26.53 -4.94 -20.33
CA PRO A 484 26.01 -6.19 -20.91
C PRO A 484 26.54 -7.47 -20.26
N ALA A 485 27.74 -7.45 -19.67
CA ALA A 485 28.30 -8.60 -18.96
C ALA A 485 27.51 -8.96 -17.68
N MET A 486 26.70 -8.05 -17.15
CA MET A 486 25.83 -8.28 -15.98
C MET A 486 24.43 -8.76 -16.39
N ALA A 487 24.12 -8.91 -17.65
CA ALA A 487 22.81 -9.38 -18.11
C ALA A 487 22.49 -10.75 -17.50
N GLY A 488 21.32 -10.89 -16.90
CA GLY A 488 20.87 -12.10 -16.22
C GLY A 488 21.45 -12.32 -14.81
N MET A 489 22.35 -11.43 -14.33
CA MET A 489 22.87 -11.51 -12.96
C MET A 489 21.72 -11.37 -11.97
N LYS A 490 21.58 -12.35 -11.07
CA LYS A 490 20.60 -12.33 -10.00
C LYS A 490 21.07 -11.38 -8.87
N VAL A 491 20.25 -10.42 -8.51
CA VAL A 491 20.50 -9.47 -7.42
C VAL A 491 19.73 -9.84 -6.16
N GLY A 492 18.53 -10.41 -6.32
CA GLY A 492 17.66 -10.73 -5.21
C GLY A 492 16.45 -11.56 -5.64
N GLU A 493 15.43 -11.56 -4.79
CA GLU A 493 14.13 -12.17 -5.07
C GLU A 493 12.98 -11.25 -4.67
N GLU A 494 11.86 -11.42 -5.38
CA GLU A 494 10.60 -10.76 -5.09
C GLU A 494 9.57 -11.76 -4.59
N PHE A 495 8.91 -11.38 -3.50
CA PHE A 495 7.80 -12.09 -2.89
C PHE A 495 6.60 -11.13 -2.90
N ALA A 496 5.67 -11.33 -3.83
CA ALA A 496 4.46 -10.50 -3.89
C ALA A 496 3.30 -11.22 -3.21
N THR A 497 2.58 -10.46 -2.37
CA THR A 497 1.41 -10.97 -1.67
C THR A 497 0.20 -11.00 -2.58
N SER A 498 -0.69 -11.95 -2.34
CA SER A 498 -2.05 -11.91 -2.89
C SER A 498 -2.87 -10.81 -2.21
N SER A 499 -3.98 -10.42 -2.82
CA SER A 499 -4.92 -9.46 -2.22
C SER A 499 -5.63 -10.03 -1.00
N VAL A 500 -6.07 -9.12 -0.11
CA VAL A 500 -6.96 -9.46 1.01
C VAL A 500 -8.36 -9.86 0.49
N SER A 501 -8.90 -9.10 -0.47
CA SER A 501 -10.25 -9.34 -1.00
C SER A 501 -10.44 -8.95 -2.47
N SER A 502 -9.59 -8.11 -3.04
CA SER A 502 -9.71 -7.65 -4.43
C SER A 502 -9.59 -8.81 -5.42
N PRO A 503 -10.40 -8.87 -6.49
CA PRO A 503 -10.25 -9.87 -7.56
C PRO A 503 -8.94 -9.65 -8.32
N GLY A 504 -8.30 -10.74 -8.75
CA GLY A 504 -7.04 -10.70 -9.49
C GLY A 504 -7.21 -10.93 -10.99
N ILE A 505 -6.13 -11.37 -11.64
CA ILE A 505 -6.06 -11.57 -13.09
C ILE A 505 -7.10 -12.56 -13.62
N GLU A 506 -7.57 -13.48 -12.79
CA GLU A 506 -8.64 -14.43 -13.15
C GLU A 506 -9.96 -13.75 -13.47
N SER A 507 -10.17 -12.52 -13.02
CA SER A 507 -11.36 -11.74 -13.33
C SER A 507 -11.30 -11.02 -14.68
N TYR A 508 -10.09 -10.87 -15.23
CA TYR A 508 -9.85 -10.19 -16.51
C TYR A 508 -9.62 -11.17 -17.66
N LEU A 509 -9.08 -12.35 -17.36
CA LEU A 509 -8.84 -13.39 -18.36
C LEU A 509 -9.89 -14.49 -18.24
N SER A 510 -10.64 -14.72 -19.30
CA SER A 510 -11.66 -15.80 -19.38
C SER A 510 -11.01 -17.18 -19.54
N LEU A 511 -10.00 -17.48 -18.71
CA LEU A 511 -9.23 -18.73 -18.73
C LEU A 511 -9.25 -19.39 -17.34
N PRO A 512 -9.20 -20.73 -17.27
CA PRO A 512 -9.01 -21.42 -15.99
C PRO A 512 -7.73 -20.98 -15.28
N PRO A 513 -7.73 -20.83 -13.93
CA PRO A 513 -6.56 -20.38 -13.17
C PRO A 513 -5.28 -21.19 -13.44
N GLU A 514 -5.36 -22.49 -13.57
CA GLU A 514 -4.20 -23.34 -13.87
C GLU A 514 -3.63 -23.10 -15.28
N GLN A 515 -4.47 -22.71 -16.24
CA GLN A 515 -4.01 -22.33 -17.57
C GLN A 515 -3.31 -20.97 -17.54
N ILE A 516 -3.87 -19.97 -16.82
CA ILE A 516 -3.22 -18.67 -16.60
C ILE A 516 -1.83 -18.89 -15.99
N LYS A 517 -1.77 -19.64 -14.91
CA LYS A 517 -0.52 -20.00 -14.24
C LYS A 517 0.49 -20.64 -15.19
N GLY A 518 0.07 -21.65 -15.95
CA GLY A 518 0.93 -22.33 -16.93
C GLY A 518 1.48 -21.40 -18.01
N ILE A 519 0.67 -20.45 -18.50
CA ILE A 519 1.10 -19.43 -19.46
C ILE A 519 2.18 -18.53 -18.83
N PHE A 520 1.91 -17.94 -17.68
CA PHE A 520 2.85 -17.02 -17.03
C PHE A 520 4.15 -17.71 -16.64
N GLU A 521 4.09 -18.85 -15.94
CA GLU A 521 5.29 -19.61 -15.53
C GLU A 521 6.10 -20.14 -16.72
N GLY A 522 5.44 -20.44 -17.85
CA GLY A 522 6.11 -20.90 -19.06
C GLY A 522 6.76 -19.78 -19.87
N VAL A 523 6.11 -18.63 -19.97
CA VAL A 523 6.54 -17.52 -20.84
C VAL A 523 7.52 -16.60 -20.13
N VAL A 524 7.23 -16.19 -18.87
CA VAL A 524 7.99 -15.20 -18.11
C VAL A 524 9.27 -15.81 -17.53
N ASP A 525 10.43 -15.23 -17.87
CA ASP A 525 11.73 -15.85 -17.51
C ASP A 525 12.12 -15.65 -16.04
N ASP A 526 11.72 -14.54 -15.43
CA ASP A 526 12.06 -14.21 -14.05
C ASP A 526 11.09 -14.81 -13.04
N LEU A 527 9.89 -15.24 -13.48
CA LEU A 527 8.88 -15.86 -12.64
C LEU A 527 9.28 -17.29 -12.23
N ARG A 528 9.06 -17.61 -10.96
CA ARG A 528 9.30 -18.93 -10.37
C ARG A 528 8.01 -19.65 -10.00
N TRP A 529 7.00 -18.88 -9.60
CA TRP A 529 5.71 -19.39 -9.20
C TRP A 529 4.71 -18.25 -9.10
N MET A 530 3.43 -18.54 -9.40
CA MET A 530 2.31 -17.65 -9.14
C MET A 530 1.06 -18.40 -8.68
N ASP A 531 0.17 -17.65 -8.03
CA ASP A 531 -1.23 -18.04 -7.84
C ASP A 531 -2.12 -16.94 -8.41
N PRO A 532 -2.90 -17.23 -9.46
CA PRO A 532 -3.64 -16.20 -10.18
C PRO A 532 -5.02 -15.87 -9.58
N SER A 533 -5.49 -16.56 -8.54
CA SER A 533 -6.92 -16.51 -8.21
C SER A 533 -7.28 -16.51 -6.73
N ARG A 534 -6.39 -16.93 -5.83
CA ARG A 534 -6.73 -17.07 -4.41
C ARG A 534 -6.41 -15.82 -3.61
N ARG A 535 -7.25 -15.52 -2.60
CA ARG A 535 -7.06 -14.43 -1.63
C ARG A 535 -6.28 -14.92 -0.42
N GLY A 536 -5.37 -14.09 0.09
CA GLY A 536 -4.51 -14.54 1.16
C GLY A 536 -3.52 -13.47 1.64
N TYR A 537 -2.56 -13.91 2.43
CA TYR A 537 -1.44 -13.09 2.87
C TYR A 537 -0.12 -13.85 2.72
N LEU A 538 0.95 -13.10 2.66
CA LEU A 538 2.31 -13.62 2.65
C LEU A 538 2.90 -13.51 4.06
N LYS A 539 3.34 -14.62 4.65
CA LYS A 539 4.14 -14.61 5.86
C LYS A 539 5.61 -14.67 5.47
N MET A 540 6.36 -13.62 5.83
CA MET A 540 7.81 -13.56 5.62
C MET A 540 8.54 -13.85 6.93
N ILE A 541 9.53 -14.74 6.86
CA ILE A 541 10.36 -15.13 7.98
C ILE A 541 11.82 -14.89 7.60
N PHE A 542 12.49 -14.05 8.36
CA PHE A 542 13.90 -13.73 8.16
C PHE A 542 14.75 -14.30 9.28
N THR A 543 15.80 -15.02 8.91
CA THR A 543 16.91 -15.43 9.77
C THR A 543 18.23 -14.94 9.19
N ALA A 544 19.34 -15.12 9.87
CA ALA A 544 20.66 -14.76 9.32
C ALA A 544 20.97 -15.47 7.98
N ASN A 545 20.42 -16.66 7.78
CA ASN A 545 20.74 -17.52 6.64
C ASN A 545 19.65 -17.58 5.56
N GLU A 546 18.41 -17.25 5.91
CA GLU A 546 17.26 -17.48 5.04
C GLU A 546 16.24 -16.33 5.13
N ALA A 547 15.71 -15.92 3.98
CA ALA A 547 14.45 -15.22 3.84
C ALA A 547 13.43 -16.19 3.25
N ARG A 548 12.40 -16.56 4.03
CA ARG A 548 11.38 -17.55 3.65
C ARG A 548 10.02 -16.91 3.57
N GLY A 549 9.35 -17.08 2.42
CA GLY A 549 7.96 -16.69 2.18
C GLY A 549 7.03 -17.91 2.24
N GLU A 550 5.93 -17.76 2.96
CA GLU A 550 4.84 -18.73 3.09
C GLU A 550 3.54 -18.06 2.70
N TRP A 551 2.91 -18.46 1.58
CA TRP A 551 1.63 -17.91 1.13
C TRP A 551 0.48 -18.72 1.71
N TYR A 552 -0.33 -18.06 2.55
CA TYR A 552 -1.54 -18.61 3.15
C TYR A 552 -2.77 -18.06 2.43
N PHE A 553 -3.67 -18.95 2.02
CA PHE A 553 -4.88 -18.63 1.28
C PHE A 553 -6.12 -19.04 2.03
N VAL A 554 -7.14 -18.19 2.01
CA VAL A 554 -8.48 -18.53 2.48
C VAL A 554 -9.30 -19.15 1.34
N SER A 555 -10.20 -20.07 1.68
CA SER A 555 -11.03 -20.76 0.68
C SER A 555 -12.06 -19.83 0.01
N THR A 556 -12.46 -18.75 0.67
CA THR A 556 -13.44 -17.77 0.18
C THR A 556 -13.35 -16.46 0.94
N VAL A 557 -13.74 -15.37 0.28
CA VAL A 557 -14.00 -14.06 0.89
C VAL A 557 -15.48 -13.66 0.77
N SER A 558 -16.32 -14.48 0.15
CA SER A 558 -17.76 -14.24 0.01
C SER A 558 -18.60 -14.79 1.18
N GLU A 559 -17.99 -15.51 2.10
CA GLU A 559 -18.63 -16.06 3.31
C GLU A 559 -17.70 -15.91 4.51
N LYS A 560 -18.29 -15.77 5.71
CA LYS A 560 -17.54 -15.70 6.98
C LYS A 560 -17.00 -17.06 7.43
N ASN A 561 -17.57 -18.16 6.93
CA ASN A 561 -17.06 -19.50 7.19
C ASN A 561 -16.07 -19.90 6.10
N TYR A 562 -14.81 -20.03 6.45
CA TYR A 562 -13.71 -20.33 5.53
C TYR A 562 -12.73 -21.34 6.15
N SER A 563 -11.96 -21.95 5.30
CA SER A 563 -10.75 -22.71 5.67
C SER A 563 -9.52 -21.98 5.17
N VAL A 564 -8.36 -22.30 5.76
CA VAL A 564 -7.06 -21.76 5.35
C VAL A 564 -6.15 -22.87 4.89
N SER A 565 -5.29 -22.58 3.92
CA SER A 565 -4.27 -23.50 3.42
C SER A 565 -2.96 -22.79 3.13
N LEU A 566 -1.84 -23.46 3.43
CA LEU A 566 -0.52 -23.07 2.93
C LEU A 566 -0.42 -23.50 1.46
N GLY A 567 -0.36 -22.53 0.56
CA GLY A 567 -0.30 -22.80 -0.88
C GLY A 567 1.11 -22.95 -1.44
N LYS A 568 2.07 -22.23 -0.87
CA LYS A 568 3.46 -22.24 -1.32
C LYS A 568 4.42 -21.85 -0.21
N THR A 569 5.57 -22.48 -0.20
CA THR A 569 6.76 -22.01 0.53
C THR A 569 7.89 -21.80 -0.48
N ALA A 570 8.61 -20.69 -0.35
CA ALA A 570 9.81 -20.40 -1.13
C ALA A 570 10.86 -19.74 -0.24
N SER A 571 12.13 -19.96 -0.54
CA SER A 571 13.25 -19.47 0.25
C SER A 571 14.33 -18.87 -0.62
N PHE A 572 14.94 -17.79 -0.10
CA PHE A 572 16.17 -17.22 -0.61
C PHE A 572 17.20 -17.13 0.51
N GLY A 573 18.37 -17.70 0.30
CA GLY A 573 19.43 -17.73 1.31
C GLY A 573 20.69 -18.39 0.82
N SER A 574 21.68 -18.50 1.70
CA SER A 574 22.85 -19.35 1.45
C SER A 574 22.44 -20.80 1.52
N ALA A 575 22.63 -21.55 0.43
CA ALA A 575 22.60 -22.99 0.44
C ALA A 575 23.62 -23.56 1.43
#